data_f9adfb0fe23085075785d5c643ff1cf0
#
_entry.id   f9adfb0fe23085075785d5c643ff1cf0
#
_cell.length_a   1.000
_cell.length_b   1.000
_cell.length_c   1.000
_cell.angle_alpha   90.00
_cell.angle_beta   90.00
_cell.angle_gamma   90.00
#
_symmetry.space_group_name_H-M   'P 1'
#
loop_
_entity.id
_entity.type
_entity.pdbx_description
1 polymer ?
#
loop_
_entity_poly.entity_id
_entity_poly.type
_entity_poly.pdbx_seq_one_letter_code
_entity_poly.pdbx_strand_id
1 'polypeptide(L)'
;KLEPGEPIAIIMDQTLTQDATGTMAYLQLEAMGVDQVQTELSVSYVDHNTLQSGFENADDHKYLQTVAEKHGVLFSRPGNGICHQVHLECFAKPGKTLLGSDSHTPTAGGIGSLAIGAGGLDVACAMAGRPFHLRMPSVIGIELKNELRQGVSSKDIILKVLQLLSVKGGVGRVMEYFGDGVKTLSVPQRATITNMGAELGATSSLFPSDERTLEFLRQQGREEDFEALEADPDAQYEKVITIDLAQLEPMIALPHSPDHVCTVREVEGMKIDQVCIGSCTNSSYHDLVSVGNIVKGKHVHKDVSLTVSPGSRQIFKELADNGTLSDLIEAGARILECTCGPCIGMGQSPITEAVSLRTFNRNFYGRSGTLSAKVCLVSPETAAYSALCGELRSPLGLTYEVPKEPAFMKSDRAMFIAPKPAEEAKDVTVVRGPNIRPLPVNTPLPDMIDKKVMIKVGDNITTDHIAPAGAKVLPYRSNIEKISTFVFMNNKADFHDCCKENGGGFIIAGANYGQGSSREHAALSPMYLGIKAVIAKSFARIHKANLINFGILPLTFTDESDYETIDEMDELRIEEIGSIHPGGKLSVYNVTKDC
;
A
#
# COMPACT_ATOMS: atom_id res chain seq x y z
N LYS A 1 26.59 13.27 12.09
CA LYS A 1 26.12 11.98 11.57
C LYS A 1 24.84 11.64 12.32
N LEU A 2 23.78 11.29 11.61
CA LEU A 2 22.52 10.83 12.23
C LEU A 2 22.67 9.37 12.64
N GLU A 3 22.17 9.05 13.83
CA GLU A 3 22.20 7.67 14.33
C GLU A 3 20.80 7.04 14.26
N PRO A 4 20.68 5.72 13.98
CA PRO A 4 19.41 5.03 13.99
C PRO A 4 18.65 5.21 15.31
N GLY A 5 17.35 5.53 15.23
CA GLY A 5 16.49 5.77 16.38
C GLY A 5 16.40 7.25 16.84
N GLU A 6 17.26 8.14 16.37
CA GLU A 6 17.15 9.57 16.64
C GLU A 6 15.90 10.17 15.98
N PRO A 7 15.20 11.11 16.64
CA PRO A 7 14.11 11.86 16.01
C PRO A 7 14.66 12.74 14.89
N ILE A 8 14.10 12.63 13.69
CA ILE A 8 14.43 13.47 12.54
C ILE A 8 13.17 14.08 11.94
N ALA A 9 13.35 15.17 11.21
CA ALA A 9 12.28 15.88 10.50
C ALA A 9 12.73 16.16 9.07
N ILE A 10 11.89 15.78 8.10
CA ILE A 10 12.21 15.88 6.66
C ILE A 10 11.14 16.75 6.01
N ILE A 11 11.56 17.78 5.28
CA ILE A 11 10.68 18.52 4.37
C ILE A 11 10.50 17.66 3.12
N MET A 12 9.24 17.45 2.73
CA MET A 12 8.91 16.59 1.59
C MET A 12 8.82 17.44 0.31
N ASP A 13 9.50 16.99 -0.75
CA ASP A 13 9.44 17.64 -2.06
C ASP A 13 8.10 17.39 -2.75
N GLN A 14 7.62 16.14 -2.68
CA GLN A 14 6.43 15.72 -3.39
C GLN A 14 5.43 15.03 -2.45
N THR A 15 4.14 15.15 -2.79
CA THR A 15 3.09 14.37 -2.13
C THR A 15 2.18 13.66 -3.13
N LEU A 16 1.67 12.50 -2.70
CA LEU A 16 0.74 11.66 -3.46
C LEU A 16 -0.46 11.32 -2.61
N THR A 17 -1.66 11.53 -3.16
CA THR A 17 -2.91 11.05 -2.58
C THR A 17 -3.70 10.23 -3.61
N GLN A 18 -4.52 9.28 -3.16
CA GLN A 18 -5.42 8.53 -4.00
C GLN A 18 -6.84 8.54 -3.41
N ASP A 19 -7.85 8.18 -4.18
CA ASP A 19 -9.25 8.43 -3.82
C ASP A 19 -9.78 7.63 -2.63
N ALA A 20 -9.14 6.55 -2.20
CA ALA A 20 -9.56 5.82 -0.99
C ALA A 20 -9.11 6.50 0.33
N THR A 21 -8.08 7.34 0.29
CA THR A 21 -7.49 8.02 1.47
C THR A 21 -7.43 9.54 1.33
N GLY A 22 -7.39 10.05 0.11
CA GLY A 22 -7.19 11.48 -0.19
C GLY A 22 -8.33 12.37 0.29
N THR A 23 -9.59 11.91 0.25
CA THR A 23 -10.73 12.70 0.73
C THR A 23 -10.51 13.14 2.18
N MET A 24 -10.02 12.24 3.05
CA MET A 24 -9.69 12.59 4.44
C MET A 24 -8.51 13.57 4.52
N ALA A 25 -7.44 13.35 3.74
CA ALA A 25 -6.29 14.23 3.72
C ALA A 25 -6.68 15.68 3.33
N TYR A 26 -7.55 15.84 2.34
CA TYR A 26 -8.02 17.18 1.94
C TYR A 26 -8.99 17.80 2.93
N LEU A 27 -9.87 17.05 3.56
CA LEU A 27 -10.71 17.59 4.67
C LEU A 27 -9.84 18.09 5.83
N GLN A 28 -8.72 17.44 6.10
CA GLN A 28 -7.74 17.87 7.11
C GLN A 28 -6.97 19.11 6.66
N LEU A 29 -6.55 19.17 5.39
CA LEU A 29 -5.88 20.33 4.81
C LEU A 29 -6.78 21.58 4.88
N GLU A 30 -8.06 21.43 4.53
CA GLU A 30 -9.05 22.49 4.66
C GLU A 30 -9.24 22.93 6.14
N ALA A 31 -9.31 21.96 7.07
CA ALA A 31 -9.45 22.25 8.50
C ALA A 31 -8.23 23.00 9.08
N MET A 32 -7.03 22.82 8.51
CA MET A 32 -5.83 23.58 8.86
C MET A 32 -5.82 25.01 8.29
N GLY A 33 -6.77 25.36 7.42
CA GLY A 33 -6.84 26.69 6.80
C GLY A 33 -5.73 26.97 5.77
N VAL A 34 -5.24 25.93 5.09
CA VAL A 34 -4.18 26.07 4.09
C VAL A 34 -4.79 26.45 2.74
N ASP A 35 -4.43 27.61 2.23
CA ASP A 35 -4.94 28.10 0.95
C ASP A 35 -4.29 27.38 -0.25
N GLN A 36 -2.96 27.20 -0.23
CA GLN A 36 -2.17 26.56 -1.29
C GLN A 36 -1.15 25.62 -0.69
N VAL A 37 -0.93 24.47 -1.33
CA VAL A 37 0.13 23.54 -0.94
C VAL A 37 1.52 24.16 -1.11
N GLN A 38 2.46 23.76 -0.28
CA GLN A 38 3.82 24.31 -0.21
C GLN A 38 4.89 23.36 -0.73
N THR A 39 4.51 22.16 -1.15
CA THR A 39 5.41 21.18 -1.77
C THR A 39 5.77 21.56 -3.20
N GLU A 40 6.90 21.07 -3.72
CA GLU A 40 7.28 21.25 -5.12
C GLU A 40 6.20 20.69 -6.06
N LEU A 41 5.63 19.53 -5.70
CA LEU A 41 4.55 18.89 -6.44
C LEU A 41 3.64 18.10 -5.49
N SER A 42 2.35 18.34 -5.60
CA SER A 42 1.31 17.48 -5.00
C SER A 42 0.39 16.93 -6.08
N VAL A 43 0.12 15.63 -6.08
CA VAL A 43 -0.74 14.99 -7.07
C VAL A 43 -1.84 14.18 -6.40
N SER A 44 -3.07 14.39 -6.83
CA SER A 44 -4.26 13.63 -6.41
C SER A 44 -4.70 12.69 -7.51
N TYR A 45 -4.83 11.41 -7.20
CA TYR A 45 -5.20 10.35 -8.15
C TYR A 45 -6.58 9.78 -7.85
N VAL A 46 -7.21 9.22 -8.89
CA VAL A 46 -8.40 8.38 -8.75
C VAL A 46 -8.09 7.03 -9.40
N ASP A 47 -7.86 6.01 -8.59
CA ASP A 47 -7.44 4.69 -9.06
C ASP A 47 -7.97 3.50 -8.23
N HIS A 48 -8.56 3.75 -7.05
CA HIS A 48 -9.09 2.69 -6.19
C HIS A 48 -10.59 2.42 -6.44
N ASN A 49 -11.38 3.45 -6.69
CA ASN A 49 -12.84 3.35 -6.89
C ASN A 49 -13.27 3.83 -8.29
N THR A 50 -12.47 3.55 -9.32
CA THR A 50 -12.87 3.79 -10.71
C THR A 50 -14.11 2.98 -11.07
N LEU A 51 -14.18 1.72 -10.63
CA LEU A 51 -15.41 0.95 -10.66
C LEU A 51 -16.32 1.42 -9.51
N GLN A 52 -17.30 2.26 -9.86
CA GLN A 52 -18.22 2.86 -8.90
C GLN A 52 -19.32 1.87 -8.50
N SER A 53 -19.53 1.68 -7.21
CA SER A 53 -20.64 0.90 -6.67
C SER A 53 -21.88 1.76 -6.35
N GLY A 54 -21.72 3.09 -6.33
CA GLY A 54 -22.77 4.07 -6.08
C GLY A 54 -22.34 5.49 -6.45
N PHE A 55 -23.26 6.44 -6.37
CA PHE A 55 -23.00 7.85 -6.65
C PHE A 55 -22.02 8.50 -5.67
N GLU A 56 -21.89 7.95 -4.47
CA GLU A 56 -20.94 8.42 -3.44
C GLU A 56 -19.49 8.43 -3.96
N ASN A 57 -19.14 7.43 -4.78
CA ASN A 57 -17.82 7.39 -5.42
C ASN A 57 -17.64 8.56 -6.41
N ALA A 58 -18.68 8.86 -7.22
CA ALA A 58 -18.65 9.98 -8.16
C ALA A 58 -18.57 11.34 -7.44
N ASP A 59 -19.30 11.49 -6.33
CA ASP A 59 -19.26 12.69 -5.48
C ASP A 59 -17.86 12.89 -4.88
N ASP A 60 -17.22 11.83 -4.38
CA ASP A 60 -15.85 11.89 -3.89
C ASP A 60 -14.85 12.28 -5.00
N HIS A 61 -14.98 11.74 -6.22
CA HIS A 61 -14.13 12.12 -7.36
C HIS A 61 -14.31 13.59 -7.71
N LYS A 62 -15.55 14.11 -7.67
CA LYS A 62 -15.81 15.53 -7.93
C LYS A 62 -15.27 16.44 -6.83
N TYR A 63 -15.38 16.01 -5.57
CA TYR A 63 -14.75 16.70 -4.45
C TYR A 63 -13.24 16.78 -4.64
N LEU A 64 -12.59 15.63 -4.89
CA LEU A 64 -11.13 15.56 -5.08
C LEU A 64 -10.66 16.45 -6.24
N GLN A 65 -11.39 16.48 -7.36
CA GLN A 65 -11.07 17.37 -8.47
C GLN A 65 -11.13 18.83 -8.04
N THR A 66 -12.23 19.26 -7.43
CA THR A 66 -12.45 20.69 -7.14
C THR A 66 -11.58 21.18 -5.98
N VAL A 67 -11.28 20.33 -4.98
CA VAL A 67 -10.35 20.68 -3.90
C VAL A 67 -8.91 20.74 -4.41
N ALA A 68 -8.53 19.85 -5.34
CA ALA A 68 -7.21 19.89 -5.97
C ALA A 68 -7.01 21.18 -6.79
N GLU A 69 -8.00 21.53 -7.62
CA GLU A 69 -7.98 22.79 -8.40
C GLU A 69 -7.83 24.02 -7.50
N LYS A 70 -8.48 24.01 -6.30
CA LYS A 70 -8.43 25.12 -5.34
C LYS A 70 -7.10 25.25 -4.63
N HIS A 71 -6.50 24.15 -4.21
CA HIS A 71 -5.34 24.15 -3.31
C HIS A 71 -3.98 23.99 -3.98
N GLY A 72 -3.90 24.07 -5.31
CA GLY A 72 -2.62 23.99 -6.02
C GLY A 72 -2.13 22.57 -6.30
N VAL A 73 -3.04 21.59 -6.33
CA VAL A 73 -2.74 20.18 -6.51
C VAL A 73 -3.07 19.74 -7.94
N LEU A 74 -2.17 19.00 -8.58
CA LEU A 74 -2.42 18.38 -9.88
C LEU A 74 -3.41 17.20 -9.71
N PHE A 75 -4.48 17.17 -10.49
CA PHE A 75 -5.49 16.12 -10.41
C PHE A 75 -5.38 15.13 -11.57
N SER A 76 -5.18 13.85 -11.25
CA SER A 76 -5.19 12.74 -12.21
C SER A 76 -6.59 12.12 -12.27
N ARG A 77 -7.24 12.22 -13.42
CA ARG A 77 -8.62 11.76 -13.63
C ARG A 77 -8.75 10.24 -13.55
N PRO A 78 -9.95 9.71 -13.21
CA PRO A 78 -10.25 8.29 -13.33
C PRO A 78 -9.90 7.75 -14.71
N GLY A 79 -9.29 6.57 -14.77
CA GLY A 79 -8.87 5.94 -16.02
C GLY A 79 -7.47 6.34 -16.53
N ASN A 80 -6.78 7.28 -15.87
CA ASN A 80 -5.39 7.61 -16.22
C ASN A 80 -4.43 6.48 -15.80
N GLY A 81 -4.67 5.87 -14.65
CA GLY A 81 -3.89 4.74 -14.18
C GLY A 81 -3.74 4.68 -12.67
N ILE A 82 -3.05 3.65 -12.22
CA ILE A 82 -2.72 3.41 -10.83
C ILE A 82 -1.71 4.46 -10.35
N CYS A 83 -1.98 5.10 -9.22
CA CYS A 83 -1.22 6.25 -8.73
C CYS A 83 0.30 6.01 -8.73
N HIS A 84 0.77 4.86 -8.26
CA HIS A 84 2.20 4.57 -8.18
C HIS A 84 2.84 4.37 -9.56
N GLN A 85 2.13 3.73 -10.49
CA GLN A 85 2.61 3.56 -11.86
C GLN A 85 2.68 4.90 -12.59
N VAL A 86 1.60 5.67 -12.53
CA VAL A 86 1.54 7.00 -13.19
C VAL A 86 2.54 7.97 -12.54
N HIS A 87 2.72 7.92 -11.22
CA HIS A 87 3.68 8.79 -10.54
C HIS A 87 5.13 8.45 -10.94
N LEU A 88 5.45 7.16 -11.03
CA LEU A 88 6.75 6.68 -11.50
C LEU A 88 7.05 7.14 -12.93
N GLU A 89 6.07 6.99 -13.85
CA GLU A 89 6.20 7.38 -15.26
C GLU A 89 6.35 8.89 -15.43
N CYS A 90 5.60 9.70 -14.65
CA CYS A 90 5.42 11.12 -14.94
C CYS A 90 6.17 12.08 -14.02
N PHE A 91 6.45 11.71 -12.75
CA PHE A 91 6.82 12.70 -11.73
C PHE A 91 7.95 12.28 -10.78
N ALA A 92 8.09 10.98 -10.46
CA ALA A 92 9.12 10.52 -9.54
C ALA A 92 10.52 10.84 -10.10
N LYS A 93 11.42 11.33 -9.25
CA LYS A 93 12.79 11.74 -9.62
C LYS A 93 13.79 11.15 -8.64
N PRO A 94 15.00 10.76 -9.12
CA PRO A 94 16.10 10.42 -8.23
C PRO A 94 16.38 11.55 -7.22
N GLY A 95 16.76 11.19 -6.00
CA GLY A 95 17.14 12.14 -4.95
C GLY A 95 16.00 12.95 -4.31
N LYS A 96 14.78 12.89 -4.85
CA LYS A 96 13.63 13.59 -4.28
C LYS A 96 12.92 12.77 -3.21
N THR A 97 12.30 13.48 -2.27
CA THR A 97 11.45 12.89 -1.23
C THR A 97 10.00 12.89 -1.65
N LEU A 98 9.29 11.78 -1.41
CA LEU A 98 7.87 11.62 -1.72
C LEU A 98 7.12 11.08 -0.49
N LEU A 99 6.08 11.77 -0.04
CA LEU A 99 5.18 11.29 1.00
C LEU A 99 3.80 10.99 0.41
N GLY A 100 3.31 9.77 0.58
CA GLY A 100 2.02 9.38 0.02
C GLY A 100 1.04 8.85 1.05
N SER A 101 -0.24 9.17 0.88
CA SER A 101 -1.33 8.60 1.69
C SER A 101 -1.65 7.14 1.32
N ASP A 102 -0.76 6.50 0.59
CA ASP A 102 -0.82 5.08 0.25
C ASP A 102 0.43 4.33 0.75
N SER A 103 0.25 3.13 1.27
CA SER A 103 1.33 2.32 1.84
C SER A 103 2.36 1.85 0.80
N HIS A 104 2.00 1.81 -0.49
CA HIS A 104 2.91 1.42 -1.57
C HIS A 104 3.63 2.61 -2.23
N THR A 105 3.59 3.80 -1.63
CA THR A 105 4.39 4.96 -2.06
C THR A 105 5.87 4.63 -2.27
N PRO A 106 6.51 3.71 -1.48
CA PRO A 106 7.87 3.25 -1.71
C PRO A 106 8.16 2.68 -3.11
N THR A 107 7.15 2.43 -3.95
CA THR A 107 7.31 2.08 -5.38
C THR A 107 8.28 3.02 -6.10
N ALA A 108 8.25 4.32 -5.80
CA ALA A 108 9.15 5.32 -6.38
C ALA A 108 10.63 5.16 -5.94
N GLY A 109 10.92 4.32 -4.95
CA GLY A 109 12.29 3.95 -4.59
C GLY A 109 13.01 3.15 -5.69
N GLY A 110 12.25 2.56 -6.64
CA GLY A 110 12.80 1.89 -7.82
C GLY A 110 13.53 2.82 -8.78
N ILE A 111 13.28 4.13 -8.72
CA ILE A 111 13.99 5.18 -9.48
C ILE A 111 14.99 5.96 -8.62
N GLY A 112 15.15 5.62 -7.33
CA GLY A 112 16.04 6.34 -6.43
C GLY A 112 15.40 7.51 -5.67
N SER A 113 14.05 7.55 -5.56
CA SER A 113 13.35 8.51 -4.70
C SER A 113 13.25 7.98 -3.26
N LEU A 114 13.45 8.83 -2.25
CA LEU A 114 13.10 8.47 -0.87
C LEU A 114 11.59 8.61 -0.67
N ALA A 115 10.88 7.53 -0.91
CA ALA A 115 9.42 7.50 -0.93
C ALA A 115 8.86 6.76 0.29
N ILE A 116 7.93 7.39 1.01
CA ILE A 116 7.40 6.91 2.28
C ILE A 116 5.87 6.94 2.26
N GLY A 117 5.24 5.83 2.66
CA GLY A 117 3.80 5.79 2.90
C GLY A 117 3.46 6.28 4.32
N ALA A 118 2.42 7.12 4.44
CA ALA A 118 1.99 7.72 5.70
C ALA A 118 0.46 7.83 5.77
N GLY A 119 -0.08 8.28 6.90
CA GLY A 119 -1.49 8.60 7.06
C GLY A 119 -1.87 9.90 6.34
N GLY A 120 -3.18 10.11 6.13
CA GLY A 120 -3.69 11.30 5.45
C GLY A 120 -3.31 12.60 6.16
N LEU A 121 -3.33 12.62 7.49
CA LEU A 121 -2.94 13.80 8.26
C LEU A 121 -1.47 14.16 8.10
N ASP A 122 -0.57 13.19 8.10
CA ASP A 122 0.86 13.43 7.86
C ASP A 122 1.08 14.03 6.46
N VAL A 123 0.37 13.50 5.45
CA VAL A 123 0.45 14.01 4.07
C VAL A 123 -0.13 15.43 3.99
N ALA A 124 -1.26 15.70 4.64
CA ALA A 124 -1.84 17.04 4.70
C ALA A 124 -0.89 18.05 5.38
N CYS A 125 -0.20 17.65 6.46
CA CYS A 125 0.84 18.45 7.11
C CYS A 125 2.02 18.73 6.16
N ALA A 126 2.48 17.74 5.42
CA ALA A 126 3.54 17.91 4.42
C ALA A 126 3.11 18.86 3.29
N MET A 127 1.87 18.74 2.78
CA MET A 127 1.28 19.68 1.83
C MET A 127 1.26 21.12 2.37
N ALA A 128 1.04 21.29 3.68
CA ALA A 128 1.09 22.56 4.38
C ALA A 128 2.52 23.10 4.63
N GLY A 129 3.55 22.46 4.09
CA GLY A 129 4.96 22.81 4.28
C GLY A 129 5.55 22.44 5.64
N ARG A 130 4.85 21.60 6.41
CA ARG A 130 5.35 21.11 7.70
C ARG A 130 6.28 19.90 7.49
N PRO A 131 7.33 19.75 8.29
CA PRO A 131 8.21 18.60 8.18
C PRO A 131 7.49 17.30 8.58
N PHE A 132 7.81 16.23 7.91
CA PHE A 132 7.43 14.87 8.30
C PHE A 132 8.41 14.36 9.36
N HIS A 133 7.88 13.96 10.52
CA HIS A 133 8.66 13.50 11.66
C HIS A 133 8.71 11.97 11.71
N LEU A 134 9.91 11.42 11.85
CA LEU A 134 10.12 10.00 12.07
C LEU A 134 11.37 9.75 12.92
N ARG A 135 11.57 8.53 13.36
CA ARG A 135 12.87 8.11 13.91
C ARG A 135 13.76 7.67 12.75
N MET A 136 15.03 8.09 12.80
CA MET A 136 16.03 7.68 11.80
C MET A 136 16.00 6.15 11.66
N PRO A 137 15.61 5.57 10.52
CA PRO A 137 15.61 4.14 10.33
C PRO A 137 17.05 3.61 10.21
N SER A 138 17.29 2.37 10.62
CA SER A 138 18.48 1.66 10.21
C SER A 138 18.34 1.15 8.77
N VAL A 139 19.47 0.72 8.16
CA VAL A 139 19.47 0.26 6.77
C VAL A 139 19.86 -1.21 6.70
N ILE A 140 19.04 -2.01 6.02
CA ILE A 140 19.40 -3.38 5.63
C ILE A 140 19.83 -3.36 4.17
N GLY A 141 21.04 -3.82 3.90
CA GLY A 141 21.57 -4.00 2.56
C GLY A 141 21.10 -5.32 1.94
N ILE A 142 20.57 -5.26 0.72
CA ILE A 142 20.21 -6.43 -0.08
C ILE A 142 21.13 -6.48 -1.30
N GLU A 143 22.13 -7.35 -1.25
CA GLU A 143 23.07 -7.56 -2.34
C GLU A 143 22.47 -8.52 -3.37
N LEU A 144 22.29 -8.06 -4.62
CA LEU A 144 21.83 -8.87 -5.73
C LEU A 144 23.03 -9.25 -6.62
N LYS A 145 23.22 -10.53 -6.89
CA LYS A 145 24.30 -11.07 -7.72
C LYS A 145 23.76 -11.73 -8.97
N ASN A 146 24.52 -11.65 -10.05
CA ASN A 146 24.18 -12.28 -11.34
C ASN A 146 22.88 -11.71 -11.97
N GLU A 147 22.21 -12.48 -12.83
CA GLU A 147 20.97 -12.10 -13.52
C GLU A 147 19.89 -13.16 -13.38
N LEU A 148 18.63 -12.76 -13.54
CA LEU A 148 17.47 -13.64 -13.48
C LEU A 148 17.46 -14.59 -14.68
N ARG A 149 17.09 -15.84 -14.41
CA ARG A 149 16.81 -16.83 -15.48
C ARG A 149 15.42 -16.57 -16.07
N GLN A 150 15.23 -16.96 -17.33
CA GLN A 150 13.90 -16.90 -17.94
C GLN A 150 12.88 -17.72 -17.14
N GLY A 151 11.71 -17.13 -16.89
CA GLY A 151 10.67 -17.69 -16.03
C GLY A 151 10.80 -17.30 -14.55
N VAL A 152 11.84 -16.54 -14.17
CA VAL A 152 11.97 -15.91 -12.84
C VAL A 152 11.90 -14.41 -12.98
N SER A 153 11.22 -13.73 -12.09
CA SER A 153 10.99 -12.27 -12.17
C SER A 153 11.38 -11.51 -10.91
N SER A 154 11.33 -10.20 -10.98
CA SER A 154 11.54 -9.30 -9.82
C SER A 154 10.57 -9.57 -8.67
N LYS A 155 9.37 -10.11 -8.97
CA LYS A 155 8.42 -10.56 -7.96
C LYS A 155 9.00 -11.68 -7.08
N ASP A 156 9.73 -12.61 -7.68
CA ASP A 156 10.33 -13.71 -6.94
C ASP A 156 11.46 -13.23 -6.02
N ILE A 157 12.17 -12.14 -6.41
CA ILE A 157 13.18 -11.51 -5.55
C ILE A 157 12.53 -11.02 -4.25
N ILE A 158 11.48 -10.21 -4.34
CA ILE A 158 10.86 -9.66 -3.14
C ILE A 158 10.12 -10.71 -2.32
N LEU A 159 9.54 -11.74 -2.95
CA LEU A 159 8.99 -12.89 -2.21
C LEU A 159 10.11 -13.62 -1.45
N LYS A 160 11.30 -13.76 -2.03
CA LYS A 160 12.48 -14.32 -1.33
C LYS A 160 12.90 -13.45 -0.13
N VAL A 161 12.89 -12.14 -0.28
CA VAL A 161 13.18 -11.21 0.83
C VAL A 161 12.14 -11.35 1.94
N LEU A 162 10.84 -11.44 1.60
CA LEU A 162 9.75 -11.69 2.55
C LEU A 162 9.91 -13.03 3.28
N GLN A 163 10.33 -14.09 2.57
CA GLN A 163 10.64 -15.38 3.20
C GLN A 163 11.75 -15.26 4.26
N LEU A 164 12.78 -14.43 3.97
CA LEU A 164 13.95 -14.28 4.85
C LEU A 164 13.74 -13.34 6.03
N LEU A 165 12.93 -12.29 5.87
CA LEU A 165 12.75 -11.21 6.86
C LEU A 165 11.38 -11.22 7.54
N SER A 166 10.37 -11.87 6.97
CA SER A 166 8.96 -11.82 7.36
C SER A 166 8.32 -10.41 7.20
N VAL A 167 7.04 -10.31 7.50
CA VAL A 167 6.26 -9.04 7.48
C VAL A 167 6.66 -8.05 8.59
N LYS A 168 7.59 -8.40 9.46
CA LYS A 168 8.07 -7.56 10.57
C LYS A 168 9.52 -7.12 10.42
N GLY A 169 10.28 -7.76 9.53
CA GLY A 169 11.72 -7.58 9.42
C GLY A 169 12.17 -6.20 8.94
N GLY A 170 11.28 -5.45 8.29
CA GLY A 170 11.55 -4.09 7.83
C GLY A 170 11.09 -2.97 8.78
N VAL A 171 10.45 -3.28 9.90
CA VAL A 171 9.93 -2.26 10.82
C VAL A 171 11.08 -1.40 11.38
N GLY A 172 10.99 -0.08 11.18
CA GLY A 172 12.03 0.88 11.57
C GLY A 172 13.28 0.83 10.68
N ARG A 173 13.19 0.25 9.49
CA ARG A 173 14.30 0.05 8.56
C ARG A 173 13.99 0.56 7.15
N VAL A 174 15.05 0.80 6.40
CA VAL A 174 15.04 1.01 4.95
C VAL A 174 15.76 -0.17 4.30
N MET A 175 15.21 -0.69 3.22
CA MET A 175 15.87 -1.72 2.39
C MET A 175 16.64 -1.02 1.28
N GLU A 176 17.94 -1.21 1.20
CA GLU A 176 18.77 -0.67 0.15
C GLU A 176 19.35 -1.79 -0.71
N TYR A 177 19.06 -1.74 -2.01
CA TYR A 177 19.45 -2.75 -2.98
C TYR A 177 20.73 -2.33 -3.71
N PHE A 178 21.72 -3.23 -3.80
CA PHE A 178 22.99 -3.00 -4.47
C PHE A 178 23.55 -4.29 -5.08
N GLY A 179 24.72 -4.22 -5.70
CA GLY A 179 25.40 -5.34 -6.34
C GLY A 179 25.26 -5.33 -7.87
N ASP A 180 25.95 -6.23 -8.53
CA ASP A 180 25.98 -6.33 -10.00
C ASP A 180 24.61 -6.75 -10.59
N GLY A 181 23.83 -7.53 -9.86
CA GLY A 181 22.47 -7.94 -10.26
C GLY A 181 21.51 -6.76 -10.39
N VAL A 182 21.72 -5.66 -9.67
CA VAL A 182 20.88 -4.45 -9.80
C VAL A 182 20.92 -3.88 -11.21
N LYS A 183 22.09 -3.92 -11.88
CA LYS A 183 22.28 -3.41 -13.24
C LYS A 183 21.55 -4.21 -14.31
N THR A 184 21.06 -5.40 -13.98
CA THR A 184 20.28 -6.25 -14.89
C THR A 184 18.77 -5.96 -14.82
N LEU A 185 18.30 -5.21 -13.80
CA LEU A 185 16.91 -4.93 -13.55
C LEU A 185 16.51 -3.55 -14.10
N SER A 186 15.45 -3.49 -14.90
CA SER A 186 14.83 -2.24 -15.33
C SER A 186 14.14 -1.52 -14.17
N VAL A 187 13.87 -0.20 -14.31
CA VAL A 187 13.15 0.57 -13.27
C VAL A 187 11.79 -0.04 -12.90
N PRO A 188 10.92 -0.50 -13.83
CA PRO A 188 9.69 -1.19 -13.48
C PRO A 188 9.91 -2.47 -12.65
N GLN A 189 10.95 -3.24 -12.94
CA GLN A 189 11.31 -4.42 -12.15
C GLN A 189 11.78 -4.05 -10.73
N ARG A 190 12.58 -2.98 -10.59
CA ARG A 190 12.97 -2.43 -9.29
C ARG A 190 11.75 -1.90 -8.53
N ALA A 191 10.82 -1.25 -9.21
CA ALA A 191 9.58 -0.73 -8.65
C ALA A 191 8.68 -1.85 -8.08
N THR A 192 8.61 -3.02 -8.71
CA THR A 192 7.94 -4.21 -8.15
C THR A 192 8.54 -4.59 -6.78
N ILE A 193 9.86 -4.57 -6.65
CA ILE A 193 10.57 -4.93 -5.43
C ILE A 193 10.30 -3.89 -4.33
N THR A 194 10.46 -2.60 -4.64
CA THR A 194 10.23 -1.52 -3.66
C THR A 194 8.75 -1.38 -3.28
N ASN A 195 7.83 -1.67 -4.19
CA ASN A 195 6.39 -1.74 -3.91
C ASN A 195 6.11 -2.73 -2.78
N MET A 196 6.56 -3.97 -2.91
CA MET A 196 6.33 -5.00 -1.91
C MET A 196 7.27 -4.89 -0.69
N GLY A 197 8.24 -4.00 -0.70
CA GLY A 197 8.98 -3.62 0.50
C GLY A 197 8.07 -3.08 1.61
N ALA A 198 6.92 -2.51 1.26
CA ALA A 198 5.88 -2.13 2.22
C ALA A 198 5.36 -3.33 3.05
N GLU A 199 5.32 -4.52 2.46
CA GLU A 199 4.84 -5.73 3.14
C GLU A 199 5.85 -6.30 4.16
N LEU A 200 7.12 -5.87 4.10
CA LEU A 200 8.11 -6.11 5.16
C LEU A 200 7.88 -5.22 6.40
N GLY A 201 6.97 -4.24 6.31
CA GLY A 201 6.82 -3.17 7.29
C GLY A 201 7.92 -2.09 7.19
N ALA A 202 8.68 -2.06 6.11
CA ALA A 202 9.77 -1.12 5.88
C ALA A 202 9.28 0.33 5.80
N THR A 203 10.13 1.25 6.23
CA THR A 203 9.89 2.70 6.08
C THR A 203 9.95 3.10 4.62
N SER A 204 10.95 2.59 3.90
CA SER A 204 11.15 2.76 2.46
C SER A 204 12.00 1.62 1.92
N SER A 205 12.12 1.57 0.58
CA SER A 205 13.04 0.69 -0.13
C SER A 205 13.67 1.49 -1.25
N LEU A 206 14.97 1.33 -1.51
CA LEU A 206 15.74 2.16 -2.43
C LEU A 206 16.60 1.32 -3.37
N PHE A 207 16.63 1.75 -4.63
CA PHE A 207 17.62 1.35 -5.62
C PHE A 207 18.50 2.53 -5.98
N PRO A 208 19.72 2.30 -6.49
CA PRO A 208 20.54 3.37 -7.05
C PRO A 208 19.90 3.97 -8.30
N SER A 209 20.23 5.21 -8.60
CA SER A 209 19.94 5.84 -9.89
C SER A 209 21.16 5.70 -10.79
N ASP A 210 21.06 4.80 -11.74
CA ASP A 210 22.13 4.39 -12.66
C ASP A 210 21.68 4.47 -14.13
N GLU A 211 22.42 3.81 -15.02
CA GLU A 211 22.11 3.76 -16.46
C GLU A 211 20.69 3.26 -16.75
N ARG A 212 20.17 2.30 -15.94
CA ARG A 212 18.78 1.81 -16.10
C ARG A 212 17.76 2.88 -15.76
N THR A 213 18.08 3.75 -14.79
CA THR A 213 17.24 4.91 -14.46
C THR A 213 17.25 5.93 -15.62
N LEU A 214 18.43 6.20 -16.19
CA LEU A 214 18.56 7.08 -17.36
C LEU A 214 17.77 6.54 -18.56
N GLU A 215 17.88 5.25 -18.87
CA GLU A 215 17.12 4.59 -19.92
C GLU A 215 15.60 4.77 -19.72
N PHE A 216 15.12 4.52 -18.52
CA PHE A 216 13.70 4.66 -18.19
C PHE A 216 13.23 6.11 -18.34
N LEU A 217 13.98 7.07 -17.78
CA LEU A 217 13.63 8.50 -17.89
C LEU A 217 13.63 8.98 -19.36
N ARG A 218 14.57 8.50 -20.16
CA ARG A 218 14.62 8.78 -21.61
C ARG A 218 13.39 8.22 -22.33
N GLN A 219 12.96 6.99 -21.98
CA GLN A 219 11.73 6.40 -22.52
C GLN A 219 10.49 7.25 -22.20
N GLN A 220 10.47 7.87 -21.01
CA GLN A 220 9.38 8.74 -20.57
C GLN A 220 9.50 10.19 -21.08
N GLY A 221 10.54 10.51 -21.87
CA GLY A 221 10.83 11.89 -22.33
C GLY A 221 11.20 12.83 -21.19
N ARG A 222 11.90 12.31 -20.16
CA ARG A 222 12.26 12.99 -18.90
C ARG A 222 13.75 12.84 -18.59
N GLU A 223 14.59 12.78 -19.60
CA GLU A 223 16.05 12.60 -19.43
C GLU A 223 16.68 13.68 -18.54
N GLU A 224 16.11 14.90 -18.57
CA GLU A 224 16.55 16.03 -17.73
C GLU A 224 16.34 15.81 -16.21
N ASP A 225 15.49 14.89 -15.84
CA ASP A 225 15.25 14.54 -14.43
C ASP A 225 16.29 13.55 -13.87
N PHE A 226 17.23 13.08 -14.71
CA PHE A 226 18.24 12.11 -14.28
C PHE A 226 19.28 12.74 -13.34
N GLU A 227 19.51 12.09 -12.24
CA GLU A 227 20.60 12.32 -11.31
C GLU A 227 21.21 10.99 -10.90
N ALA A 228 22.51 10.81 -11.07
CA ALA A 228 23.20 9.58 -10.67
C ALA A 228 23.32 9.54 -9.15
N LEU A 229 22.85 8.46 -8.53
CA LEU A 229 22.88 8.23 -7.09
C LEU A 229 23.28 6.79 -6.80
N GLU A 230 24.25 6.62 -5.91
CA GLU A 230 24.65 5.31 -5.39
C GLU A 230 25.01 5.43 -3.91
N ALA A 231 25.09 4.32 -3.22
CA ALA A 231 25.54 4.28 -1.83
C ALA A 231 26.99 4.75 -1.73
N ASP A 232 27.32 5.46 -0.66
CA ASP A 232 28.70 5.83 -0.37
C ASP A 232 29.59 4.58 -0.24
N PRO A 233 30.86 4.61 -0.67
CA PRO A 233 31.76 3.45 -0.61
C PRO A 233 31.97 2.90 0.80
N ASP A 234 31.75 3.71 1.83
CA ASP A 234 31.86 3.37 3.25
C ASP A 234 30.50 3.21 3.94
N ALA A 235 29.42 3.07 3.16
CA ALA A 235 28.07 2.84 3.69
C ALA A 235 28.03 1.63 4.63
N GLN A 236 27.41 1.80 5.78
CA GLN A 236 27.28 0.76 6.80
C GLN A 236 25.84 0.29 6.92
N TYR A 237 25.66 -1.02 6.87
CA TYR A 237 24.37 -1.68 7.01
C TYR A 237 24.24 -2.38 8.36
N GLU A 238 23.04 -2.37 8.95
CA GLU A 238 22.73 -3.19 10.13
C GLU A 238 22.95 -4.68 9.83
N LYS A 239 22.60 -5.07 8.60
CA LYS A 239 22.71 -6.44 8.09
C LYS A 239 22.80 -6.39 6.57
N VAL A 240 23.53 -7.33 5.99
CA VAL A 240 23.53 -7.58 4.54
C VAL A 240 22.96 -8.96 4.25
N ILE A 241 22.07 -9.02 3.28
CA ILE A 241 21.49 -10.26 2.75
C ILE A 241 21.88 -10.36 1.29
N THR A 242 22.51 -11.46 0.90
CA THR A 242 22.91 -11.71 -0.49
C THR A 242 21.92 -12.66 -1.15
N ILE A 243 21.44 -12.31 -2.33
CA ILE A 243 20.58 -13.14 -3.18
C ILE A 243 21.27 -13.35 -4.54
N ASP A 244 21.53 -14.59 -4.88
CA ASP A 244 22.03 -14.97 -6.20
C ASP A 244 20.84 -15.18 -7.16
N LEU A 245 20.64 -14.23 -8.08
CA LEU A 245 19.52 -14.22 -9.01
C LEU A 245 19.55 -15.43 -9.97
N ALA A 246 20.74 -15.95 -10.30
CA ALA A 246 20.89 -17.13 -11.14
C ALA A 246 20.42 -18.43 -10.45
N GLN A 247 20.34 -18.44 -9.13
CA GLN A 247 19.86 -19.60 -8.35
C GLN A 247 18.42 -19.45 -7.87
N LEU A 248 17.84 -18.25 -8.03
CA LEU A 248 16.47 -18.00 -7.59
C LEU A 248 15.48 -18.83 -8.41
N GLU A 249 14.50 -19.43 -7.76
CA GLU A 249 13.41 -20.16 -8.37
C GLU A 249 12.10 -19.34 -8.30
N PRO A 250 11.09 -19.64 -9.15
CA PRO A 250 9.77 -19.04 -8.99
C PRO A 250 9.20 -19.31 -7.61
N MET A 251 8.71 -18.24 -6.98
CA MET A 251 8.22 -18.23 -5.60
C MET A 251 6.70 -18.02 -5.56
N ILE A 252 6.09 -18.47 -4.47
CA ILE A 252 4.67 -18.26 -4.19
C ILE A 252 4.48 -17.90 -2.72
N ALA A 253 3.69 -16.86 -2.44
CA ALA A 253 3.17 -16.61 -1.09
C ALA A 253 1.81 -17.29 -0.94
N LEU A 254 1.72 -18.23 -0.01
CA LEU A 254 0.51 -18.97 0.31
C LEU A 254 -0.44 -18.16 1.21
N PRO A 255 -1.73 -18.47 1.28
CA PRO A 255 -2.68 -17.80 2.17
C PRO A 255 -2.26 -17.91 3.65
N HIS A 256 -2.43 -16.92 4.52
CA HIS A 256 -3.05 -15.61 4.29
C HIS A 256 -2.06 -14.52 4.71
N SER A 257 -0.78 -14.69 4.35
CA SER A 257 0.29 -13.73 4.66
C SER A 257 1.30 -13.64 3.50
N PRO A 258 1.79 -12.42 3.16
CA PRO A 258 2.76 -12.25 2.08
C PRO A 258 4.13 -12.91 2.35
N ASP A 259 4.44 -13.24 3.60
CA ASP A 259 5.68 -13.91 4.02
C ASP A 259 5.56 -15.43 4.17
N HIS A 260 4.36 -15.99 3.96
CA HIS A 260 4.18 -17.44 3.90
C HIS A 260 4.65 -17.98 2.55
N VAL A 261 5.95 -17.90 2.30
CA VAL A 261 6.56 -18.10 0.99
C VAL A 261 7.28 -19.43 0.90
N CYS A 262 7.04 -20.15 -0.21
CA CYS A 262 7.81 -21.32 -0.64
C CYS A 262 8.11 -21.25 -2.15
N THR A 263 8.82 -22.22 -2.69
CA THR A 263 8.99 -22.32 -4.15
C THR A 263 7.70 -22.84 -4.80
N VAL A 264 7.42 -22.42 -6.03
CA VAL A 264 6.28 -22.94 -6.80
C VAL A 264 6.35 -24.45 -6.93
N ARG A 265 7.56 -25.02 -7.09
CA ARG A 265 7.81 -26.46 -7.21
C ARG A 265 7.28 -27.27 -6.02
N GLU A 266 7.38 -26.71 -4.80
CA GLU A 266 6.93 -27.42 -3.58
C GLU A 266 5.41 -27.64 -3.52
N VAL A 267 4.64 -26.82 -4.24
CA VAL A 267 3.16 -26.86 -4.26
C VAL A 267 2.57 -26.96 -5.66
N GLU A 268 3.38 -27.34 -6.63
CA GLU A 268 2.99 -27.50 -8.03
C GLU A 268 1.84 -28.51 -8.20
N GLY A 269 0.94 -28.26 -9.16
CA GLY A 269 -0.26 -29.09 -9.37
C GLY A 269 -1.48 -28.70 -8.55
N MET A 270 -1.38 -27.66 -7.68
CA MET A 270 -2.52 -27.11 -6.98
C MET A 270 -3.54 -26.55 -7.99
N LYS A 271 -4.79 -27.04 -7.97
CA LYS A 271 -5.87 -26.56 -8.85
C LYS A 271 -6.18 -25.10 -8.55
N ILE A 272 -6.47 -24.34 -9.59
CA ILE A 272 -6.75 -22.91 -9.50
C ILE A 272 -8.07 -22.56 -10.19
N ASP A 273 -8.80 -21.59 -9.66
CA ASP A 273 -10.09 -21.13 -10.18
C ASP A 273 -9.99 -19.74 -10.83
N GLN A 274 -9.02 -18.93 -10.37
CA GLN A 274 -8.91 -17.55 -10.80
C GLN A 274 -7.44 -17.12 -10.88
N VAL A 275 -7.14 -16.30 -11.90
CA VAL A 275 -5.87 -15.59 -12.04
C VAL A 275 -6.14 -14.11 -12.27
N CYS A 276 -5.50 -13.25 -11.46
CA CYS A 276 -5.57 -11.79 -11.62
C CYS A 276 -4.16 -11.22 -11.80
N ILE A 277 -3.89 -10.62 -12.95
CA ILE A 277 -2.60 -10.01 -13.30
C ILE A 277 -2.74 -8.49 -13.34
N GLY A 278 -1.82 -7.77 -12.72
CA GLY A 278 -1.83 -6.31 -12.69
C GLY A 278 -1.59 -5.72 -11.30
N SER A 279 -2.42 -4.74 -10.90
CA SER A 279 -2.26 -3.96 -9.67
C SER A 279 -1.02 -3.03 -9.75
N CYS A 280 -0.75 -2.27 -8.69
CA CYS A 280 0.44 -1.42 -8.62
C CYS A 280 1.76 -2.19 -8.61
N THR A 281 1.72 -3.52 -8.43
CA THR A 281 2.91 -4.37 -8.30
C THR A 281 3.43 -4.88 -9.63
N ASN A 282 2.56 -5.50 -10.46
CA ASN A 282 2.96 -6.13 -11.72
C ASN A 282 2.00 -5.77 -12.86
N SER A 283 2.03 -4.54 -13.28
CA SER A 283 1.20 -4.00 -14.35
C SER A 283 2.00 -3.14 -15.34
N SER A 284 3.33 -3.24 -15.29
CA SER A 284 4.23 -2.53 -16.21
C SER A 284 4.11 -3.05 -17.64
N TYR A 285 4.65 -2.31 -18.58
CA TYR A 285 4.78 -2.76 -19.96
C TYR A 285 5.47 -4.12 -20.06
N HIS A 286 6.61 -4.26 -19.38
CA HIS A 286 7.39 -5.50 -19.35
C HIS A 286 6.56 -6.69 -18.83
N ASP A 287 5.89 -6.53 -17.69
CA ASP A 287 5.05 -7.58 -17.09
C ASP A 287 3.97 -8.05 -18.07
N LEU A 288 3.24 -7.11 -18.68
CA LEU A 288 2.06 -7.45 -19.48
C LEU A 288 2.42 -7.97 -20.87
N VAL A 289 3.53 -7.53 -21.47
CA VAL A 289 4.05 -8.10 -22.72
C VAL A 289 4.60 -9.51 -22.46
N SER A 290 5.27 -9.75 -21.32
CA SER A 290 5.67 -11.12 -20.91
C SER A 290 4.46 -12.04 -20.85
N VAL A 291 3.39 -11.60 -20.19
CA VAL A 291 2.12 -12.35 -20.10
C VAL A 291 1.55 -12.61 -21.50
N GLY A 292 1.45 -11.59 -22.35
CA GLY A 292 0.97 -11.71 -23.71
C GLY A 292 1.77 -12.73 -24.53
N ASN A 293 3.10 -12.68 -24.45
CA ASN A 293 3.98 -13.62 -25.17
C ASN A 293 3.84 -15.06 -24.67
N ILE A 294 3.55 -15.26 -23.38
CA ILE A 294 3.29 -16.60 -22.82
C ILE A 294 1.97 -17.18 -23.32
N VAL A 295 0.92 -16.37 -23.40
CA VAL A 295 -0.44 -16.83 -23.76
C VAL A 295 -0.71 -16.81 -25.27
N LYS A 296 0.11 -16.14 -26.05
CA LYS A 296 -0.03 -15.97 -27.50
C LYS A 296 -0.30 -17.28 -28.23
N GLY A 297 -1.40 -17.33 -29.00
CA GLY A 297 -1.85 -18.49 -29.75
C GLY A 297 -2.30 -19.68 -28.89
N LYS A 298 -2.58 -19.45 -27.60
CA LYS A 298 -3.07 -20.45 -26.65
C LYS A 298 -4.36 -19.96 -26.00
N HIS A 299 -5.06 -20.85 -25.30
CA HIS A 299 -6.28 -20.48 -24.58
C HIS A 299 -6.14 -20.78 -23.09
N VAL A 300 -6.69 -19.89 -22.26
CA VAL A 300 -6.83 -20.08 -20.82
C VAL A 300 -7.65 -21.35 -20.55
N HIS A 301 -7.26 -22.11 -19.54
CA HIS A 301 -7.98 -23.31 -19.16
C HIS A 301 -9.45 -23.00 -18.86
N LYS A 302 -10.37 -23.84 -19.35
CA LYS A 302 -11.83 -23.61 -19.29
C LYS A 302 -12.40 -23.34 -17.88
N ASP A 303 -11.73 -23.84 -16.85
CA ASP A 303 -12.16 -23.71 -15.46
C ASP A 303 -11.49 -22.52 -14.74
N VAL A 304 -10.67 -21.72 -15.45
CA VAL A 304 -9.94 -20.59 -14.89
C VAL A 304 -10.48 -19.26 -15.41
N SER A 305 -10.80 -18.34 -14.52
CA SER A 305 -11.08 -16.94 -14.86
C SER A 305 -9.79 -16.13 -14.85
N LEU A 306 -9.33 -15.68 -16.03
CA LEU A 306 -8.16 -14.78 -16.13
C LEU A 306 -8.60 -13.33 -16.30
N THR A 307 -8.03 -12.42 -15.49
CA THR A 307 -8.18 -10.97 -15.67
C THR A 307 -6.82 -10.29 -15.72
N VAL A 308 -6.74 -9.23 -16.55
CA VAL A 308 -5.54 -8.40 -16.72
C VAL A 308 -5.91 -6.93 -16.55
N SER A 309 -5.19 -6.21 -15.67
CA SER A 309 -5.38 -4.79 -15.41
C SER A 309 -4.07 -4.04 -15.71
N PRO A 310 -3.99 -3.23 -16.79
CA PRO A 310 -2.81 -2.42 -17.10
C PRO A 310 -2.56 -1.34 -16.02
N GLY A 311 -1.29 -0.96 -15.82
CA GLY A 311 -0.90 -0.02 -14.77
C GLY A 311 -1.27 1.43 -15.07
N SER A 312 -1.19 1.80 -16.35
CA SER A 312 -1.52 3.15 -16.81
C SER A 312 -2.16 3.14 -18.20
N ARG A 313 -2.83 4.23 -18.52
CA ARG A 313 -3.38 4.47 -19.86
C ARG A 313 -2.29 4.44 -20.94
N GLN A 314 -1.09 4.93 -20.61
CA GLN A 314 0.06 4.88 -21.49
C GLN A 314 0.43 3.44 -21.84
N ILE A 315 0.59 2.58 -20.83
CA ILE A 315 0.87 1.15 -21.01
C ILE A 315 -0.27 0.50 -21.79
N PHE A 316 -1.53 0.76 -21.42
CA PHE A 316 -2.69 0.19 -22.10
C PHE A 316 -2.70 0.50 -23.59
N LYS A 317 -2.33 1.74 -23.95
CA LYS A 317 -2.20 2.16 -25.36
C LYS A 317 -1.06 1.41 -26.06
N GLU A 318 0.11 1.28 -25.43
CA GLU A 318 1.24 0.55 -26.02
C GLU A 318 0.90 -0.93 -26.26
N LEU A 319 0.16 -1.58 -25.34
CA LEU A 319 -0.33 -2.95 -25.52
C LEU A 319 -1.32 -3.07 -26.70
N ALA A 320 -2.11 -2.03 -26.95
CA ALA A 320 -3.02 -2.00 -28.10
C ALA A 320 -2.25 -1.81 -29.41
N ASP A 321 -1.26 -0.92 -29.41
CA ASP A 321 -0.49 -0.57 -30.61
C ASP A 321 0.44 -1.72 -31.06
N ASN A 322 1.01 -2.50 -30.12
CA ASN A 322 1.91 -3.63 -30.42
C ASN A 322 1.20 -4.97 -30.59
N GLY A 323 -0.12 -5.04 -30.42
CA GLY A 323 -0.92 -6.26 -30.60
C GLY A 323 -1.00 -7.17 -29.36
N THR A 324 -0.27 -6.90 -28.28
CA THR A 324 -0.33 -7.70 -27.04
C THR A 324 -1.75 -7.77 -26.47
N LEU A 325 -2.50 -6.66 -26.55
CA LEU A 325 -3.90 -6.63 -26.11
C LEU A 325 -4.77 -7.63 -26.88
N SER A 326 -4.57 -7.76 -28.19
CA SER A 326 -5.26 -8.74 -29.03
C SER A 326 -4.93 -10.16 -28.60
N ASP A 327 -3.64 -10.46 -28.41
CA ASP A 327 -3.17 -11.79 -27.97
C ASP A 327 -3.79 -12.19 -26.61
N LEU A 328 -3.88 -11.23 -25.66
CA LEU A 328 -4.52 -11.45 -24.36
C LEU A 328 -6.02 -11.75 -24.47
N ILE A 329 -6.76 -10.99 -25.31
CA ILE A 329 -8.19 -11.16 -25.54
C ILE A 329 -8.45 -12.51 -26.24
N GLU A 330 -7.68 -12.85 -27.26
CA GLU A 330 -7.77 -14.13 -27.97
C GLU A 330 -7.51 -15.33 -27.04
N ALA A 331 -6.59 -15.19 -26.10
CA ALA A 331 -6.34 -16.21 -25.07
C ALA A 331 -7.50 -16.40 -24.09
N GLY A 332 -8.47 -15.46 -24.04
CA GLY A 332 -9.63 -15.51 -23.15
C GLY A 332 -9.48 -14.68 -21.89
N ALA A 333 -8.52 -13.76 -21.83
CA ALA A 333 -8.40 -12.82 -20.72
C ALA A 333 -9.48 -11.74 -20.76
N ARG A 334 -10.02 -11.39 -19.60
CA ARG A 334 -10.85 -10.19 -19.42
C ARG A 334 -9.95 -9.01 -19.10
N ILE A 335 -10.01 -7.97 -19.91
CA ILE A 335 -9.23 -6.75 -19.69
C ILE A 335 -10.03 -5.82 -18.78
N LEU A 336 -9.42 -5.39 -17.70
CA LEU A 336 -9.98 -4.45 -16.74
C LEU A 336 -9.44 -3.04 -16.98
N GLU A 337 -10.05 -2.05 -16.34
CA GLU A 337 -9.53 -0.70 -16.30
C GLU A 337 -8.15 -0.62 -15.62
N CYS A 338 -7.44 0.49 -15.85
CA CYS A 338 -6.21 0.82 -15.15
C CYS A 338 -6.51 1.23 -13.70
N THR A 339 -6.73 0.27 -12.83
CA THR A 339 -7.26 0.49 -11.48
C THR A 339 -6.65 -0.46 -10.44
N CYS A 340 -6.62 -0.02 -9.19
CA CYS A 340 -6.23 -0.81 -8.02
C CYS A 340 -7.41 -1.61 -7.40
N GLY A 341 -8.65 -1.34 -7.78
CA GLY A 341 -9.87 -1.93 -7.21
C GLY A 341 -9.89 -3.46 -7.09
N PRO A 342 -9.44 -4.23 -8.09
CA PRO A 342 -9.41 -5.69 -8.01
C PRO A 342 -8.59 -6.25 -6.84
N CYS A 343 -7.59 -5.51 -6.33
CA CYS A 343 -6.79 -5.91 -5.18
C CYS A 343 -7.64 -6.11 -3.91
N ILE A 344 -8.72 -5.37 -3.78
CA ILE A 344 -9.67 -5.45 -2.66
C ILE A 344 -11.01 -6.07 -3.07
N GLY A 345 -11.04 -6.79 -4.18
CA GLY A 345 -12.21 -7.49 -4.68
C GLY A 345 -13.25 -6.63 -5.40
N MET A 346 -12.95 -5.36 -5.69
CA MET A 346 -13.84 -4.50 -6.48
C MET A 346 -13.79 -4.90 -7.95
N GLY A 347 -14.96 -5.25 -8.50
CA GLY A 347 -15.11 -5.69 -9.90
C GLY A 347 -14.55 -7.07 -10.22
N GLN A 348 -13.78 -7.69 -9.30
CA GLN A 348 -13.16 -9.00 -9.49
C GLN A 348 -12.92 -9.71 -8.16
N SER A 349 -13.89 -10.42 -7.66
CA SER A 349 -13.77 -11.28 -6.47
C SER A 349 -13.61 -12.75 -6.86
N PRO A 350 -12.89 -13.55 -6.05
CA PRO A 350 -12.90 -15.00 -6.20
C PRO A 350 -14.24 -15.59 -5.71
N ILE A 351 -14.60 -16.75 -6.21
CA ILE A 351 -15.75 -17.51 -5.69
C ILE A 351 -15.43 -18.09 -4.29
N THR A 352 -16.44 -18.57 -3.60
CA THR A 352 -16.32 -19.25 -2.31
C THR A 352 -15.32 -20.42 -2.40
N GLU A 353 -14.37 -20.50 -1.46
CA GLU A 353 -13.30 -21.50 -1.37
C GLU A 353 -12.30 -21.54 -2.55
N ALA A 354 -12.41 -20.62 -3.52
CA ALA A 354 -11.52 -20.59 -4.68
C ALA A 354 -10.05 -20.44 -4.32
N VAL A 355 -9.20 -21.05 -5.13
CA VAL A 355 -7.77 -20.74 -5.19
C VAL A 355 -7.55 -19.67 -6.25
N SER A 356 -7.12 -18.47 -5.83
CA SER A 356 -6.86 -17.32 -6.71
C SER A 356 -5.37 -16.98 -6.72
N LEU A 357 -4.74 -17.11 -7.90
CA LEU A 357 -3.36 -16.62 -8.09
C LEU A 357 -3.40 -15.15 -8.47
N ARG A 358 -2.60 -14.33 -7.79
CA ARG A 358 -2.54 -12.89 -8.04
C ARG A 358 -1.11 -12.38 -8.12
N THR A 359 -0.85 -11.49 -9.04
CA THR A 359 0.43 -10.77 -9.09
C THR A 359 0.45 -9.54 -8.18
N PHE A 360 -0.56 -9.40 -7.35
CA PHE A 360 -0.77 -8.30 -6.40
C PHE A 360 0.18 -8.41 -5.20
N ASN A 361 0.02 -7.52 -4.22
CA ASN A 361 0.95 -7.41 -3.10
C ASN A 361 0.42 -7.99 -1.77
N ARG A 362 -0.88 -8.22 -1.63
CA ARG A 362 -1.52 -8.68 -0.38
C ARG A 362 -2.47 -9.84 -0.60
N ASN A 363 -2.40 -10.80 0.30
CA ASN A 363 -3.26 -12.00 0.31
C ASN A 363 -3.88 -12.24 1.70
N PHE A 364 -4.11 -11.18 2.48
CA PHE A 364 -4.72 -11.27 3.80
C PHE A 364 -6.08 -11.95 3.75
N TYR A 365 -6.47 -12.58 4.85
CA TYR A 365 -7.76 -13.23 4.98
C TYR A 365 -8.91 -12.28 4.63
N GLY A 366 -9.78 -12.71 3.74
CA GLY A 366 -10.95 -11.94 3.30
C GLY A 366 -10.69 -10.70 2.43
N ARG A 367 -9.43 -10.34 2.17
CA ARG A 367 -9.07 -9.10 1.46
C ARG A 367 -9.74 -8.94 0.09
N SER A 368 -9.92 -10.04 -0.64
CA SER A 368 -10.44 -9.99 -2.01
C SER A 368 -11.96 -10.14 -2.11
N GLY A 369 -12.68 -9.94 -0.99
CA GLY A 369 -14.15 -9.91 -0.96
C GLY A 369 -14.82 -11.22 -0.52
N THR A 370 -14.07 -12.34 -0.47
CA THR A 370 -14.56 -13.65 -0.01
C THR A 370 -13.67 -14.14 1.11
N LEU A 371 -14.25 -14.43 2.29
CA LEU A 371 -13.50 -14.88 3.47
C LEU A 371 -12.83 -16.25 3.26
N SER A 372 -13.50 -17.18 2.58
CA SER A 372 -13.04 -18.55 2.38
C SER A 372 -12.05 -18.72 1.23
N ALA A 373 -11.83 -17.71 0.38
CA ALA A 373 -10.92 -17.82 -0.75
C ALA A 373 -9.45 -17.91 -0.31
N LYS A 374 -8.70 -18.75 -1.00
CA LYS A 374 -7.27 -18.98 -0.81
C LYS A 374 -6.51 -18.14 -1.83
N VAL A 375 -6.13 -16.93 -1.45
CA VAL A 375 -5.39 -16.00 -2.32
C VAL A 375 -3.90 -16.26 -2.18
N CYS A 376 -3.22 -16.53 -3.31
CA CYS A 376 -1.77 -16.70 -3.40
C CYS A 376 -1.15 -15.57 -4.21
N LEU A 377 0.10 -15.20 -3.89
CA LEU A 377 0.85 -14.18 -4.64
C LEU A 377 1.96 -14.87 -5.44
N VAL A 378 2.01 -14.57 -6.74
CA VAL A 378 2.96 -15.15 -7.69
C VAL A 378 3.44 -14.09 -8.69
N SER A 379 4.49 -14.44 -9.47
CA SER A 379 4.96 -13.64 -10.60
C SER A 379 3.98 -13.64 -11.78
N PRO A 380 4.05 -12.64 -12.68
CA PRO A 380 3.26 -12.63 -13.92
C PRO A 380 3.44 -13.87 -14.77
N GLU A 381 4.67 -14.36 -14.88
CA GLU A 381 5.01 -15.56 -15.65
C GLU A 381 4.37 -16.81 -15.05
N THR A 382 4.49 -16.99 -13.74
CA THR A 382 3.83 -18.10 -13.02
C THR A 382 2.31 -18.02 -13.16
N ALA A 383 1.74 -16.83 -13.03
CA ALA A 383 0.30 -16.61 -13.16
C ALA A 383 -0.21 -16.95 -14.56
N ALA A 384 0.46 -16.44 -15.60
CA ALA A 384 0.07 -16.65 -16.99
C ALA A 384 0.18 -18.13 -17.40
N TYR A 385 1.28 -18.78 -17.04
CA TYR A 385 1.47 -20.19 -17.39
C TYR A 385 0.48 -21.09 -16.63
N SER A 386 0.26 -20.84 -15.36
CA SER A 386 -0.74 -21.58 -14.57
C SER A 386 -2.16 -21.38 -15.10
N ALA A 387 -2.51 -20.18 -15.60
CA ALA A 387 -3.81 -19.94 -16.23
C ALA A 387 -4.07 -20.81 -17.45
N LEU A 388 -3.04 -21.11 -18.23
CA LEU A 388 -3.14 -22.03 -19.38
C LEU A 388 -3.31 -23.49 -18.94
N CYS A 389 -2.67 -23.87 -17.82
CA CYS A 389 -2.65 -25.25 -17.33
C CYS A 389 -3.88 -25.63 -16.48
N GLY A 390 -4.57 -24.65 -15.87
CA GLY A 390 -5.67 -24.90 -14.90
C GLY A 390 -5.17 -25.32 -13.51
N GLU A 391 -3.88 -25.27 -13.29
CA GLU A 391 -3.23 -25.60 -12.02
C GLU A 391 -1.91 -24.84 -11.92
N LEU A 392 -1.44 -24.66 -10.68
CA LEU A 392 -0.17 -23.99 -10.43
C LEU A 392 0.97 -24.76 -11.11
N ARG A 393 1.74 -24.05 -11.94
CA ARG A 393 2.88 -24.59 -12.68
C ARG A 393 4.05 -23.61 -12.64
N SER A 394 5.24 -24.20 -12.50
CA SER A 394 6.50 -23.45 -12.59
C SER A 394 6.75 -23.04 -14.05
N PRO A 395 7.04 -21.75 -14.33
CA PRO A 395 7.39 -21.30 -15.67
C PRO A 395 8.86 -21.58 -16.05
N LEU A 396 9.66 -22.21 -15.18
CA LEU A 396 11.03 -22.60 -15.51
C LEU A 396 11.07 -23.57 -16.68
N GLY A 397 11.90 -23.25 -17.69
CA GLY A 397 12.01 -24.04 -18.92
C GLY A 397 10.94 -23.67 -19.96
N LEU A 398 9.98 -22.79 -19.66
CA LEU A 398 9.09 -22.26 -20.67
C LEU A 398 9.84 -21.30 -21.58
N THR A 399 9.71 -21.50 -22.89
CA THR A 399 10.29 -20.59 -23.89
C THR A 399 9.23 -19.61 -24.37
N TYR A 400 9.49 -18.33 -24.25
CA TYR A 400 8.69 -17.22 -24.77
C TYR A 400 9.60 -16.05 -25.15
N GLU A 401 9.11 -15.15 -25.97
CA GLU A 401 9.88 -13.97 -26.35
C GLU A 401 10.00 -13.02 -25.15
N VAL A 402 11.24 -12.68 -24.75
CA VAL A 402 11.48 -11.70 -23.70
C VAL A 402 11.08 -10.31 -24.22
N PRO A 403 10.30 -9.54 -23.47
CA PRO A 403 9.88 -8.21 -23.89
C PRO A 403 11.05 -7.29 -24.18
N LYS A 404 10.92 -6.52 -25.25
CA LYS A 404 11.83 -5.39 -25.54
C LYS A 404 11.14 -4.12 -25.10
N GLU A 405 11.80 -3.37 -24.24
CA GLU A 405 11.28 -2.05 -23.84
C GLU A 405 11.24 -1.11 -25.06
N PRO A 406 10.16 -0.32 -25.20
CA PRO A 406 10.09 0.67 -26.26
C PRO A 406 11.13 1.78 -26.02
N ALA A 407 11.73 2.27 -27.11
CA ALA A 407 12.71 3.35 -27.01
C ALA A 407 12.09 4.66 -26.48
N PHE A 408 10.79 4.85 -26.69
CA PHE A 408 10.04 6.02 -26.25
C PHE A 408 8.57 5.64 -26.03
N MET A 409 8.00 6.09 -24.93
CA MET A 409 6.57 6.00 -24.63
C MET A 409 5.95 7.39 -24.71
N LYS A 410 4.90 7.53 -25.49
CA LYS A 410 4.23 8.82 -25.64
C LYS A 410 3.40 9.13 -24.40
N SER A 411 3.95 9.93 -23.50
CA SER A 411 3.21 10.45 -22.36
C SER A 411 2.07 11.37 -22.83
N ASP A 412 0.84 10.96 -22.56
CA ASP A 412 -0.36 11.78 -22.80
C ASP A 412 -0.80 12.40 -21.48
N ARG A 413 -0.57 13.70 -21.33
CA ARG A 413 -0.96 14.46 -20.14
C ARG A 413 -2.40 14.96 -20.16
N ALA A 414 -3.20 14.61 -21.16
CA ALA A 414 -4.60 15.05 -21.28
C ALA A 414 -5.51 14.60 -20.14
N MET A 415 -5.10 13.59 -19.37
CA MET A 415 -5.84 13.11 -18.21
C MET A 415 -5.50 13.85 -16.91
N PHE A 416 -4.58 14.79 -16.94
CA PHE A 416 -4.29 15.65 -15.80
C PHE A 416 -5.04 16.97 -15.91
N ILE A 417 -5.60 17.42 -14.79
CA ILE A 417 -6.18 18.75 -14.62
C ILE A 417 -5.22 19.56 -13.76
N ALA A 418 -4.66 20.61 -14.35
CA ALA A 418 -3.80 21.54 -13.65
C ALA A 418 -4.59 22.31 -12.58
N PRO A 419 -3.98 22.64 -11.42
CA PRO A 419 -4.61 23.52 -10.45
C PRO A 419 -4.82 24.92 -11.04
N LYS A 420 -5.76 25.66 -10.49
CA LYS A 420 -5.96 27.06 -10.83
C LYS A 420 -4.81 27.91 -10.27
N PRO A 421 -4.40 28.97 -11.00
CA PRO A 421 -3.51 29.98 -10.42
C PRO A 421 -4.05 30.50 -9.08
N ALA A 422 -3.18 30.82 -8.14
CA ALA A 422 -3.57 31.19 -6.76
C ALA A 422 -4.62 32.33 -6.70
N GLU A 423 -4.58 33.26 -7.65
CA GLU A 423 -5.57 34.37 -7.74
C GLU A 423 -6.96 33.87 -8.13
N GLU A 424 -7.06 32.92 -9.08
CA GLU A 424 -8.31 32.32 -9.54
C GLU A 424 -8.81 31.23 -8.58
N ALA A 425 -7.91 30.57 -7.85
CA ALA A 425 -8.22 29.48 -6.95
C ALA A 425 -9.21 29.89 -5.83
N LYS A 426 -9.20 31.18 -5.43
CA LYS A 426 -10.13 31.73 -4.43
C LYS A 426 -11.59 31.61 -4.84
N ASP A 427 -11.86 31.67 -6.15
CA ASP A 427 -13.21 31.62 -6.71
C ASP A 427 -13.67 30.18 -6.98
N VAL A 428 -12.80 29.18 -6.83
CA VAL A 428 -13.16 27.77 -7.00
C VAL A 428 -14.10 27.32 -5.90
N THR A 429 -15.29 26.92 -6.28
CA THR A 429 -16.27 26.30 -5.38
C THR A 429 -15.94 24.81 -5.24
N VAL A 430 -15.59 24.39 -4.02
CA VAL A 430 -15.40 22.97 -3.69
C VAL A 430 -16.76 22.28 -3.60
N VAL A 431 -16.97 21.30 -4.48
CA VAL A 431 -18.23 20.54 -4.54
C VAL A 431 -18.19 19.38 -3.57
N ARG A 432 -19.17 19.32 -2.67
CA ARG A 432 -19.34 18.22 -1.70
C ARG A 432 -20.65 17.53 -1.92
N GLY A 433 -20.59 16.23 -2.14
CA GLY A 433 -21.78 15.38 -2.12
C GLY A 433 -22.33 15.20 -0.70
N PRO A 434 -23.58 14.71 -0.57
CA PRO A 434 -24.26 14.59 0.74
C PRO A 434 -23.57 13.61 1.70
N ASN A 435 -22.76 12.69 1.19
CA ASN A 435 -22.02 11.71 1.97
C ASN A 435 -20.72 12.28 2.56
N ILE A 436 -20.18 13.38 2.01
CA ILE A 436 -18.95 13.99 2.51
C ILE A 436 -19.28 14.82 3.74
N ARG A 437 -18.89 14.33 4.92
CA ARG A 437 -19.20 14.94 6.21
C ARG A 437 -17.97 15.64 6.80
N PRO A 438 -18.17 16.67 7.65
CA PRO A 438 -17.07 17.27 8.41
C PRO A 438 -16.34 16.20 9.23
N LEU A 439 -15.03 16.41 9.39
CA LEU A 439 -14.22 15.54 10.25
C LEU A 439 -14.71 15.59 11.71
N PRO A 440 -14.84 14.45 12.38
CA PRO A 440 -15.06 14.44 13.81
C PRO A 440 -13.80 14.94 14.53
N VAL A 441 -14.01 15.84 15.49
CA VAL A 441 -12.95 16.37 16.34
C VAL A 441 -12.90 15.58 17.63
N ASN A 442 -11.72 15.05 18.01
CA ASN A 442 -11.54 14.38 19.28
C ASN A 442 -11.45 15.40 20.42
N THR A 443 -11.79 14.97 21.62
CA THR A 443 -11.55 15.73 22.84
C THR A 443 -10.14 15.44 23.37
N PRO A 444 -9.48 16.40 24.06
CA PRO A 444 -8.23 16.12 24.75
C PRO A 444 -8.34 14.88 25.64
N LEU A 445 -7.26 14.12 25.74
CA LEU A 445 -7.21 12.99 26.66
C LEU A 445 -7.35 13.50 28.10
N PRO A 446 -8.21 12.88 28.92
CA PRO A 446 -8.31 13.20 30.34
C PRO A 446 -7.05 12.67 31.06
N ASP A 447 -6.78 13.20 32.25
CA ASP A 447 -5.64 12.75 33.06
C ASP A 447 -5.81 11.31 33.59
N MET A 448 -7.05 10.84 33.66
CA MET A 448 -7.40 9.47 34.02
C MET A 448 -8.38 8.88 33.02
N ILE A 449 -8.13 7.67 32.57
CA ILE A 449 -9.06 6.87 31.77
C ILE A 449 -9.47 5.63 32.57
N ASP A 450 -10.78 5.50 32.79
CA ASP A 450 -11.39 4.35 33.47
C ASP A 450 -12.48 3.81 32.54
N LYS A 451 -12.20 2.71 31.86
CA LYS A 451 -13.02 2.16 30.78
C LYS A 451 -12.86 0.64 30.65
N LYS A 452 -13.81 0.03 29.93
CA LYS A 452 -13.78 -1.40 29.64
C LYS A 452 -12.98 -1.75 28.38
N VAL A 453 -12.52 -2.99 28.33
CA VAL A 453 -11.95 -3.60 27.13
C VAL A 453 -13.07 -3.94 26.16
N MET A 454 -13.11 -3.26 25.02
CA MET A 454 -14.17 -3.47 24.02
C MET A 454 -13.93 -4.71 23.14
N ILE A 455 -12.65 -5.07 22.92
CA ILE A 455 -12.26 -6.27 22.18
C ILE A 455 -10.83 -6.67 22.55
N LYS A 456 -10.58 -8.00 22.59
CA LYS A 456 -9.24 -8.61 22.65
C LYS A 456 -8.98 -9.38 21.37
N VAL A 457 -7.90 -9.04 20.67
CA VAL A 457 -7.55 -9.63 19.36
C VAL A 457 -6.11 -10.14 19.36
N GLY A 458 -5.83 -11.16 18.57
CA GLY A 458 -4.53 -11.81 18.48
C GLY A 458 -3.49 -11.03 17.68
N ASP A 459 -2.47 -11.74 17.19
CA ASP A 459 -1.39 -11.21 16.38
C ASP A 459 -1.81 -10.88 14.95
N ASN A 460 -1.03 -10.00 14.30
CA ASN A 460 -1.16 -9.64 12.88
C ASN A 460 -2.56 -9.14 12.48
N ILE A 461 -3.21 -8.42 13.39
CA ILE A 461 -4.46 -7.72 13.05
C ILE A 461 -4.16 -6.66 12.01
N THR A 462 -4.77 -6.80 10.86
CA THR A 462 -4.57 -5.88 9.74
C THR A 462 -5.54 -4.70 9.82
N THR A 463 -5.24 -3.62 9.09
CA THR A 463 -6.18 -2.52 8.91
C THR A 463 -7.49 -2.96 8.26
N ASP A 464 -7.48 -4.06 7.49
CA ASP A 464 -8.70 -4.65 6.91
C ASP A 464 -9.57 -5.39 7.95
N HIS A 465 -8.96 -5.94 9.01
CA HIS A 465 -9.70 -6.47 10.16
C HIS A 465 -10.38 -5.36 10.96
N ILE A 466 -9.67 -4.22 11.15
CA ILE A 466 -10.17 -3.08 11.95
C ILE A 466 -11.24 -2.32 11.16
N ALA A 467 -10.92 -1.90 9.94
CA ALA A 467 -11.80 -1.14 9.04
C ALA A 467 -11.78 -1.81 7.65
N PRO A 468 -12.71 -2.73 7.37
CA PRO A 468 -12.73 -3.47 6.12
C PRO A 468 -12.71 -2.57 4.89
N ALA A 469 -12.00 -3.01 3.85
CA ALA A 469 -12.05 -2.42 2.52
C ALA A 469 -13.07 -3.16 1.65
N GLY A 470 -13.39 -2.59 0.50
CA GLY A 470 -14.24 -3.20 -0.51
C GLY A 470 -15.46 -2.37 -0.85
N ALA A 471 -16.21 -2.83 -1.85
CA ALA A 471 -17.29 -2.07 -2.48
C ALA A 471 -18.43 -1.65 -1.52
N LYS A 472 -18.66 -2.41 -0.44
CA LYS A 472 -19.72 -2.10 0.54
C LYS A 472 -19.32 -1.00 1.55
N VAL A 473 -18.03 -0.81 1.80
CA VAL A 473 -17.53 0.05 2.88
C VAL A 473 -16.93 1.34 2.35
N LEU A 474 -16.11 1.26 1.32
CA LEU A 474 -15.39 2.41 0.77
C LEU A 474 -16.27 3.56 0.25
N PRO A 475 -17.51 3.38 -0.20
CA PRO A 475 -18.40 4.50 -0.51
C PRO A 475 -18.63 5.47 0.66
N TYR A 476 -18.45 4.99 1.90
CA TYR A 476 -18.64 5.79 3.12
C TYR A 476 -17.35 6.37 3.70
N ARG A 477 -16.21 6.30 2.99
CA ARG A 477 -14.90 6.75 3.48
C ARG A 477 -14.85 8.23 3.91
N SER A 478 -15.71 9.07 3.34
CA SER A 478 -15.87 10.48 3.71
C SER A 478 -16.97 10.74 4.74
N ASN A 479 -17.48 9.68 5.39
CA ASN A 479 -18.53 9.73 6.41
C ASN A 479 -18.15 8.81 7.58
N ILE A 480 -17.44 9.39 8.57
CA ILE A 480 -16.88 8.60 9.68
C ILE A 480 -17.97 7.99 10.54
N GLU A 481 -19.10 8.67 10.73
CA GLU A 481 -20.25 8.12 11.44
C GLU A 481 -20.70 6.81 10.77
N LYS A 482 -20.90 6.84 9.46
CA LYS A 482 -21.38 5.67 8.73
C LYS A 482 -20.34 4.56 8.63
N ILE A 483 -19.08 4.89 8.30
CA ILE A 483 -18.04 3.87 8.16
C ILE A 483 -17.68 3.22 9.50
N SER A 484 -17.87 3.92 10.64
CA SER A 484 -17.62 3.36 11.98
C SER A 484 -18.49 2.15 12.31
N THR A 485 -19.65 2.00 11.65
CA THR A 485 -20.53 0.83 11.82
C THR A 485 -19.91 -0.47 11.32
N PHE A 486 -18.84 -0.41 10.53
CA PHE A 486 -18.14 -1.57 9.98
C PHE A 486 -16.87 -1.96 10.77
N VAL A 487 -16.52 -1.21 11.83
CA VAL A 487 -15.31 -1.48 12.62
C VAL A 487 -15.39 -2.86 13.25
N PHE A 488 -14.36 -3.68 13.03
CA PHE A 488 -14.26 -5.06 13.49
C PHE A 488 -15.43 -5.98 13.11
N MET A 489 -16.25 -5.63 12.11
CA MET A 489 -17.47 -6.38 11.76
C MET A 489 -17.24 -7.88 11.51
N ASN A 490 -16.03 -8.28 11.06
CA ASN A 490 -15.68 -9.68 10.80
C ASN A 490 -15.10 -10.39 12.03
N ASN A 491 -14.71 -9.66 13.08
CA ASN A 491 -14.14 -10.20 14.31
C ASN A 491 -15.16 -10.18 15.46
N LYS A 492 -15.93 -9.09 15.56
CA LYS A 492 -16.96 -8.86 16.57
C LYS A 492 -18.08 -8.01 15.93
N ALA A 493 -19.13 -8.67 15.45
CA ALA A 493 -20.20 -8.05 14.68
C ALA A 493 -20.95 -6.93 15.44
N ASP A 494 -21.00 -6.99 16.75
CA ASP A 494 -21.63 -6.04 17.67
C ASP A 494 -20.65 -4.99 18.23
N PHE A 495 -19.41 -4.89 17.71
CA PHE A 495 -18.38 -3.98 18.24
C PHE A 495 -18.84 -2.54 18.28
N HIS A 496 -19.49 -2.05 17.20
CA HIS A 496 -20.04 -0.70 17.11
C HIS A 496 -21.04 -0.42 18.26
N ASP A 497 -22.00 -1.31 18.44
CA ASP A 497 -23.07 -1.14 19.43
C ASP A 497 -22.49 -1.28 20.84
N CYS A 498 -21.60 -2.23 21.06
CA CYS A 498 -20.87 -2.40 22.31
C CYS A 498 -20.11 -1.11 22.72
N CYS A 499 -19.42 -0.46 21.75
CA CYS A 499 -18.75 0.82 22.01
C CYS A 499 -19.75 1.92 22.34
N LYS A 500 -20.89 2.00 21.64
CA LYS A 500 -21.92 3.02 21.89
C LYS A 500 -22.54 2.87 23.27
N GLU A 501 -22.86 1.66 23.68
CA GLU A 501 -23.46 1.36 25.00
C GLU A 501 -22.51 1.64 26.17
N ASN A 502 -21.19 1.38 26.00
CA ASN A 502 -20.20 1.57 27.06
C ASN A 502 -19.43 2.90 26.96
N GLY A 503 -19.75 3.75 25.96
CA GLY A 503 -19.07 5.04 25.74
C GLY A 503 -17.60 4.88 25.34
N GLY A 504 -17.27 3.84 24.55
CA GLY A 504 -15.93 3.51 24.11
C GLY A 504 -15.12 2.74 25.16
N GLY A 505 -13.79 2.66 24.97
CA GLY A 505 -12.92 1.89 25.88
C GLY A 505 -11.53 1.63 25.33
N PHE A 506 -11.04 0.42 25.61
CA PHE A 506 -9.72 -0.07 25.21
C PHE A 506 -9.81 -1.18 24.17
N ILE A 507 -8.78 -1.28 23.34
CA ILE A 507 -8.51 -2.45 22.49
C ILE A 507 -7.26 -3.13 23.01
N ILE A 508 -7.32 -4.44 23.23
CA ILE A 508 -6.16 -5.28 23.60
C ILE A 508 -5.77 -6.09 22.36
N ALA A 509 -4.49 -6.08 22.00
CA ALA A 509 -4.03 -6.72 20.79
C ALA A 509 -2.69 -7.46 20.98
N GLY A 510 -2.46 -8.44 20.13
CA GLY A 510 -1.19 -9.15 20.01
C GLY A 510 -0.11 -8.35 19.28
N ALA A 511 0.83 -9.04 18.67
CA ALA A 511 1.94 -8.45 17.95
C ALA A 511 1.52 -7.91 16.56
N ASN A 512 2.22 -6.85 16.08
CA ASN A 512 2.04 -6.27 14.76
C ASN A 512 0.61 -5.76 14.48
N TYR A 513 0.00 -5.11 15.47
CA TYR A 513 -1.35 -4.54 15.33
C TYR A 513 -1.37 -3.40 14.29
N GLY A 514 -2.35 -3.44 13.38
CA GLY A 514 -2.55 -2.44 12.34
C GLY A 514 -1.70 -2.64 11.08
N GLN A 515 -1.23 -3.88 10.83
CA GLN A 515 -0.51 -4.23 9.61
C GLN A 515 -1.31 -3.87 8.36
N GLY A 516 -0.63 -3.44 7.30
CA GLY A 516 -1.20 -3.28 5.96
C GLY A 516 -1.35 -1.84 5.50
N SER A 517 -2.58 -1.39 5.22
CA SER A 517 -2.86 -0.11 4.56
C SER A 517 -2.54 1.12 5.42
N SER A 518 -2.24 2.24 4.75
CA SER A 518 -2.13 3.57 5.38
C SER A 518 -3.48 4.20 5.77
N ARG A 519 -4.61 3.51 5.51
CA ARG A 519 -5.96 4.03 5.80
C ARG A 519 -6.11 4.43 7.27
N GLU A 520 -6.21 5.72 7.50
CA GLU A 520 -6.40 6.31 8.83
C GLU A 520 -7.78 6.01 9.43
N HIS A 521 -8.74 5.56 8.61
CA HIS A 521 -10.05 5.09 9.07
C HIS A 521 -9.95 3.98 10.13
N ALA A 522 -8.88 3.17 10.08
CA ALA A 522 -8.61 2.16 11.10
C ALA A 522 -8.24 2.74 12.48
N ALA A 523 -7.94 4.03 12.57
CA ALA A 523 -7.75 4.77 13.82
C ALA A 523 -8.89 5.77 14.06
N LEU A 524 -9.28 6.50 13.02
CA LEU A 524 -10.30 7.56 13.09
C LEU A 524 -11.69 7.00 13.46
N SER A 525 -12.08 5.84 12.92
CA SER A 525 -13.37 5.22 13.25
C SER A 525 -13.43 4.68 14.69
N PRO A 526 -12.41 3.95 15.21
CA PRO A 526 -12.32 3.65 16.63
C PRO A 526 -12.32 4.89 17.53
N MET A 527 -11.61 5.96 17.16
CA MET A 527 -11.64 7.23 17.89
C MET A 527 -13.07 7.78 17.99
N TYR A 528 -13.80 7.79 16.86
CA TYR A 528 -15.20 8.23 16.83
C TYR A 528 -16.10 7.37 17.73
N LEU A 529 -15.82 6.07 17.86
CA LEU A 529 -16.51 5.16 18.77
C LEU A 529 -16.05 5.28 20.23
N GLY A 530 -15.15 6.21 20.54
CA GLY A 530 -14.71 6.50 21.92
C GLY A 530 -13.57 5.62 22.41
N ILE A 531 -12.85 4.91 21.54
CA ILE A 531 -11.61 4.22 21.92
C ILE A 531 -10.56 5.25 22.34
N LYS A 532 -9.92 5.04 23.50
CA LYS A 532 -8.95 5.97 24.09
C LYS A 532 -7.52 5.43 24.06
N ALA A 533 -7.35 4.13 24.14
CA ALA A 533 -6.03 3.50 24.00
C ALA A 533 -6.13 2.13 23.32
N VAL A 534 -5.05 1.76 22.67
CA VAL A 534 -4.79 0.39 22.21
C VAL A 534 -3.56 -0.09 22.95
N ILE A 535 -3.66 -1.24 23.63
CA ILE A 535 -2.55 -1.87 24.33
C ILE A 535 -2.20 -3.15 23.55
N ALA A 536 -1.02 -3.19 22.96
CA ALA A 536 -0.61 -4.28 22.08
C ALA A 536 0.81 -4.78 22.41
N LYS A 537 1.16 -5.98 21.97
CA LYS A 537 2.55 -6.46 22.05
C LYS A 537 3.46 -5.63 21.14
N SER A 538 3.00 -5.27 19.93
CA SER A 538 3.69 -4.34 19.02
C SER A 538 2.74 -3.78 17.97
N PHE A 539 3.16 -2.72 17.27
CA PHE A 539 2.38 -2.00 16.27
C PHE A 539 3.09 -1.96 14.92
N ALA A 540 2.30 -1.96 13.84
CA ALA A 540 2.75 -1.53 12.54
C ALA A 540 2.99 0.00 12.52
N ARG A 541 4.04 0.44 11.81
CA ARG A 541 4.53 1.82 11.83
C ARG A 541 3.45 2.87 11.52
N ILE A 542 2.80 2.74 10.35
CA ILE A 542 1.82 3.74 9.89
C ILE A 542 0.63 3.78 10.83
N HIS A 543 0.14 2.63 11.26
CA HIS A 543 -1.04 2.57 12.14
C HIS A 543 -0.75 3.19 13.53
N LYS A 544 0.45 2.96 14.07
CA LYS A 544 0.88 3.62 15.32
C LYS A 544 0.86 5.14 15.20
N ALA A 545 1.37 5.68 14.08
CA ALA A 545 1.31 7.11 13.81
C ALA A 545 -0.14 7.60 13.70
N ASN A 546 -1.00 6.88 12.99
CA ASN A 546 -2.42 7.24 12.87
C ASN A 546 -3.15 7.23 14.22
N LEU A 547 -2.87 6.26 15.11
CA LEU A 547 -3.44 6.28 16.47
C LEU A 547 -3.06 7.56 17.22
N ILE A 548 -1.78 7.95 17.18
CA ILE A 548 -1.28 9.18 17.80
C ILE A 548 -1.97 10.41 17.19
N ASN A 549 -2.03 10.47 15.86
CA ASN A 549 -2.63 11.57 15.11
C ASN A 549 -4.10 11.82 15.49
N PHE A 550 -4.83 10.78 15.86
CA PHE A 550 -6.23 10.89 16.29
C PHE A 550 -6.44 10.83 17.81
N GLY A 551 -5.36 10.96 18.60
CA GLY A 551 -5.44 11.03 20.04
C GLY A 551 -5.86 9.73 20.72
N ILE A 552 -5.48 8.58 20.13
CA ILE A 552 -5.57 7.27 20.76
C ILE A 552 -4.17 6.88 21.25
N LEU A 553 -4.02 6.51 22.52
CA LEU A 553 -2.74 6.10 23.10
C LEU A 553 -2.31 4.73 22.56
N PRO A 554 -1.18 4.60 21.83
CA PRO A 554 -0.62 3.31 21.44
C PRO A 554 0.38 2.84 22.50
N LEU A 555 -0.06 1.99 23.41
CA LEU A 555 0.73 1.45 24.51
C LEU A 555 1.24 0.05 24.18
N THR A 556 2.49 -0.26 24.58
CA THR A 556 3.05 -1.61 24.46
C THR A 556 3.25 -2.24 25.83
N PHE A 557 2.95 -3.52 25.94
CA PHE A 557 3.24 -4.27 27.15
C PHE A 557 4.72 -4.21 27.51
N THR A 558 5.04 -4.01 28.79
CA THR A 558 6.43 -4.12 29.29
C THR A 558 6.80 -5.62 29.41
N ASP A 559 5.86 -6.44 29.85
CA ASP A 559 5.92 -7.90 29.81
C ASP A 559 4.78 -8.40 28.91
N GLU A 560 5.13 -9.10 27.83
CA GLU A 560 4.13 -9.61 26.87
C GLU A 560 3.18 -10.66 27.48
N SER A 561 3.57 -11.29 28.59
CA SER A 561 2.71 -12.24 29.30
C SER A 561 1.48 -11.57 29.94
N ASP A 562 1.53 -10.27 30.23
CA ASP A 562 0.40 -9.50 30.77
C ASP A 562 -0.78 -9.47 29.79
N TYR A 563 -0.53 -9.67 28.50
CA TYR A 563 -1.60 -9.80 27.51
C TYR A 563 -2.58 -10.91 27.87
N GLU A 564 -2.10 -12.03 28.43
CA GLU A 564 -2.96 -13.17 28.77
C GLU A 564 -3.85 -12.89 29.99
N THR A 565 -3.47 -11.94 30.85
CA THR A 565 -4.20 -11.61 32.10
C THR A 565 -5.42 -10.72 31.88
N ILE A 566 -5.56 -10.10 30.72
CA ILE A 566 -6.65 -9.16 30.39
C ILE A 566 -7.69 -9.87 29.53
N ASP A 567 -8.97 -9.74 29.87
CA ASP A 567 -10.10 -10.29 29.12
C ASP A 567 -11.00 -9.19 28.55
N GLU A 568 -11.85 -9.53 27.57
CA GLU A 568 -12.91 -8.63 27.11
C GLU A 568 -13.83 -8.26 28.26
N MET A 569 -14.28 -7.01 28.28
CA MET A 569 -15.13 -6.40 29.30
C MET A 569 -14.46 -6.22 30.67
N ASP A 570 -13.17 -6.57 30.84
CA ASP A 570 -12.41 -6.12 32.02
C ASP A 570 -12.39 -4.59 32.06
N GLU A 571 -12.55 -4.03 33.24
CA GLU A 571 -12.44 -2.60 33.49
C GLU A 571 -10.99 -2.24 33.82
N LEU A 572 -10.39 -1.38 33.00
CA LEU A 572 -8.99 -0.95 33.15
C LEU A 572 -8.94 0.53 33.49
N ARG A 573 -8.00 0.88 34.38
CA ARG A 573 -7.71 2.24 34.77
C ARG A 573 -6.29 2.62 34.44
N ILE A 574 -6.11 3.81 33.82
CA ILE A 574 -4.83 4.45 33.55
C ILE A 574 -4.89 5.85 34.17
N GLU A 575 -3.92 6.18 35.02
CA GLU A 575 -3.79 7.47 35.68
C GLU A 575 -2.56 8.25 35.16
N GLU A 576 -2.47 9.52 35.51
CA GLU A 576 -1.32 10.39 35.20
C GLU A 576 -1.01 10.53 33.70
N ILE A 577 -2.03 10.49 32.83
CA ILE A 577 -1.86 10.57 31.37
C ILE A 577 -1.21 11.89 30.97
N GLY A 578 -1.46 12.98 31.70
CA GLY A 578 -0.82 14.28 31.45
C GLY A 578 0.70 14.28 31.60
N SER A 579 1.29 13.28 32.29
CA SER A 579 2.74 13.14 32.46
C SER A 579 3.43 12.35 31.35
N ILE A 580 2.67 11.79 30.38
CA ILE A 580 3.20 10.89 29.36
C ILE A 580 4.18 11.59 28.42
N HIS A 581 5.25 10.89 28.11
CA HIS A 581 6.24 11.31 27.12
C HIS A 581 6.67 10.10 26.26
N PRO A 582 7.19 10.32 25.06
CA PRO A 582 7.63 9.23 24.20
C PRO A 582 8.65 8.31 24.89
N GLY A 583 8.34 7.01 24.96
CA GLY A 583 9.14 6.01 25.68
C GLY A 583 8.91 5.97 27.20
N GLY A 584 8.03 6.81 27.73
CA GLY A 584 7.59 6.76 29.12
C GLY A 584 6.78 5.48 29.43
N LYS A 585 6.65 5.16 30.73
CA LYS A 585 5.85 4.04 31.20
C LYS A 585 4.61 4.55 31.93
N LEU A 586 3.51 3.87 31.75
CA LEU A 586 2.25 4.06 32.48
C LEU A 586 1.88 2.75 33.16
N SER A 587 1.29 2.87 34.34
CA SER A 587 0.65 1.73 35.01
C SER A 587 -0.79 1.59 34.51
N VAL A 588 -1.16 0.36 34.18
CA VAL A 588 -2.53 -0.02 33.82
C VAL A 588 -3.04 -0.95 34.91
N TYR A 589 -4.07 -0.52 35.62
CA TYR A 589 -4.67 -1.32 36.69
C TYR A 589 -5.93 -2.01 36.18
N ASN A 590 -6.01 -3.32 36.34
CA ASN A 590 -7.22 -4.09 36.02
C ASN A 590 -8.15 -4.08 37.23
N VAL A 591 -9.14 -3.20 37.21
CA VAL A 591 -10.11 -3.01 38.30
C VAL A 591 -10.96 -4.27 38.51
N THR A 592 -11.30 -4.98 37.44
CA THR A 592 -12.11 -6.20 37.49
C THR A 592 -11.39 -7.33 38.25
N LYS A 593 -10.07 -7.42 38.09
CA LYS A 593 -9.26 -8.51 38.66
C LYS A 593 -8.42 -8.09 39.86
N ASP A 594 -8.51 -6.82 40.26
CA ASP A 594 -7.78 -6.22 41.38
C ASP A 594 -6.24 -6.38 41.27
N CYS A 595 -5.67 -6.12 40.08
CA CYS A 595 -4.24 -6.29 39.80
C CYS A 595 -3.69 -5.27 38.79
#